data_8fdd04754a59f7e9db1e80d891106b25
#
_entry.id   8fdd04754a59f7e9db1e80d891106b25
#
_cell.length_a   1.000
_cell.length_b   1.000
_cell.length_c   1.000
_cell.angle_alpha   90.00
_cell.angle_beta   90.00
_cell.angle_gamma   90.00
#
_symmetry.space_group_name_H-M   'P 1'
#
loop_
_entity.id
_entity.type
_entity.pdbx_description
1 polymer ?
#
loop_
_entity_poly.entity_id
_entity_poly.type
_entity_poly.pdbx_seq_one_letter_code
_entity_poly.pdbx_strand_id
1 'polypeptide(L)'
;AVTPVAFHLISPKSAKGRFIAAGLGGGAAAALFLVTGHSCLTGDPFQALGPVAYKLWYLQVMEGRPIWEQARSMVGLILLPPTAGLVGSVMAARAAEGPEARDRWLVLTLLLTGATMVAMLVMRAMSVAHVFALPGIAWLMLALFRRAQQQQATLVRVFASSAVALLTPAALCSIWIVAVSATSEKEEKAPTPAAECR
;
A
#
# COMPACT_ATOMS: atom_id res chain seq x y z
N ALA A 1 18.32 -9.70 -24.20
CA ALA A 1 18.17 -11.10 -24.64
C ALA A 1 18.85 -12.12 -23.70
N VAL A 2 19.52 -11.69 -22.62
CA VAL A 2 20.27 -12.58 -21.68
C VAL A 2 19.42 -13.03 -20.48
N THR A 3 18.37 -12.28 -20.14
CA THR A 3 17.54 -12.48 -18.95
C THR A 3 16.71 -13.79 -18.93
N PRO A 4 16.08 -14.27 -20.02
CA PRO A 4 15.27 -15.50 -19.94
C PRO A 4 16.10 -16.77 -19.78
N VAL A 5 17.33 -16.80 -20.28
CA VAL A 5 18.22 -17.98 -20.19
C VAL A 5 18.75 -18.14 -18.76
N ALA A 6 19.12 -17.03 -18.10
CA ALA A 6 19.57 -17.06 -16.71
C ALA A 6 18.43 -17.51 -15.75
N PHE A 7 17.20 -17.11 -16.03
CA PHE A 7 16.04 -17.52 -15.23
C PHE A 7 15.74 -19.02 -15.34
N HIS A 8 15.96 -19.63 -16.50
CA HIS A 8 15.74 -21.07 -16.71
C HIS A 8 16.81 -21.94 -16.05
N LEU A 9 18.04 -21.43 -15.93
CA LEU A 9 19.15 -22.11 -15.27
C LEU A 9 19.07 -22.04 -13.74
N ILE A 10 18.41 -21.03 -13.19
CA ILE A 10 18.34 -20.76 -11.74
C ILE A 10 16.94 -21.08 -11.15
N SER A 11 16.01 -21.62 -11.95
CA SER A 11 14.66 -21.97 -11.45
C SER A 11 14.73 -23.21 -10.53
N PRO A 12 14.84 -23.02 -9.21
CA PRO A 12 14.96 -24.12 -8.28
C PRO A 12 13.60 -24.82 -8.13
N LYS A 13 13.60 -26.14 -8.31
CA LYS A 13 12.40 -26.99 -8.21
C LYS A 13 11.83 -27.06 -6.80
N SER A 14 12.60 -26.68 -5.77
CA SER A 14 12.15 -26.69 -4.37
C SER A 14 11.71 -25.30 -3.88
N ALA A 15 10.76 -25.26 -2.95
CA ALA A 15 10.32 -24.02 -2.32
C ALA A 15 11.49 -23.26 -1.66
N LYS A 16 12.36 -23.97 -0.92
CA LYS A 16 13.57 -23.40 -0.30
C LYS A 16 14.51 -22.75 -1.33
N GLY A 17 14.73 -23.40 -2.47
CA GLY A 17 15.58 -22.86 -3.53
C GLY A 17 14.99 -21.59 -4.15
N ARG A 18 13.65 -21.50 -4.30
CA ARG A 18 12.97 -20.28 -4.78
C ARG A 18 13.13 -19.11 -3.82
N PHE A 19 13.02 -19.37 -2.51
CA PHE A 19 13.26 -18.33 -1.49
C PHE A 19 14.71 -17.85 -1.48
N ILE A 20 15.67 -18.76 -1.64
CA ILE A 20 17.10 -18.41 -1.74
C ILE A 20 17.35 -17.56 -3.00
N ALA A 21 16.81 -17.97 -4.15
CA ALA A 21 16.95 -17.23 -5.40
C ALA A 21 16.31 -15.84 -5.32
N ALA A 22 15.11 -15.73 -4.71
CA ALA A 22 14.45 -14.47 -4.47
C ALA A 22 15.24 -13.58 -3.50
N GLY A 23 15.79 -14.15 -2.43
CA GLY A 23 16.65 -13.45 -1.48
C GLY A 23 17.95 -12.93 -2.11
N LEU A 24 18.60 -13.74 -2.93
CA LEU A 24 19.79 -13.33 -3.69
C LEU A 24 19.47 -12.23 -4.71
N GLY A 25 18.38 -12.37 -5.46
CA GLY A 25 17.92 -11.34 -6.42
C GLY A 25 17.55 -10.04 -5.73
N GLY A 26 16.79 -10.10 -4.64
CA GLY A 26 16.44 -8.95 -3.82
C GLY A 26 17.65 -8.30 -3.16
N GLY A 27 18.59 -9.10 -2.65
CA GLY A 27 19.85 -8.63 -2.07
C GLY A 27 20.74 -7.93 -3.11
N ALA A 28 20.86 -8.49 -4.31
CA ALA A 28 21.60 -7.88 -5.40
C ALA A 28 20.97 -6.55 -5.85
N ALA A 29 19.63 -6.50 -5.96
CA ALA A 29 18.92 -5.27 -6.29
C ALA A 29 19.08 -4.20 -5.20
N ALA A 30 18.99 -4.59 -3.93
CA ALA A 30 19.23 -3.70 -2.79
C ALA A 30 20.68 -3.18 -2.77
N ALA A 31 21.66 -4.06 -2.99
CA ALA A 31 23.07 -3.66 -3.06
C ALA A 31 23.32 -2.68 -4.21
N LEU A 32 22.78 -2.96 -5.39
CA LEU A 32 22.86 -2.05 -6.53
C LEU A 32 22.25 -0.70 -6.20
N PHE A 33 21.05 -0.69 -5.59
CA PHE A 33 20.39 0.54 -5.18
C PHE A 33 21.20 1.31 -4.14
N LEU A 34 21.78 0.64 -3.13
CA LEU A 34 22.63 1.26 -2.13
C LEU A 34 23.87 1.92 -2.73
N VAL A 35 24.44 1.31 -3.78
CA VAL A 35 25.62 1.88 -4.48
C VAL A 35 25.24 3.07 -5.37
N THR A 36 24.13 2.96 -6.11
CA THR A 36 23.74 3.97 -7.13
C THR A 36 22.78 5.02 -6.61
N GLY A 37 21.98 4.69 -5.61
CA GLY A 37 20.86 5.50 -5.11
C GLY A 37 20.96 5.87 -3.63
N HIS A 38 22.12 5.71 -2.96
CA HIS A 38 22.28 6.01 -1.54
C HIS A 38 21.92 7.45 -1.18
N SER A 39 22.15 8.40 -2.08
CA SER A 39 21.75 9.79 -1.89
C SER A 39 20.23 9.98 -1.73
N CYS A 40 19.42 9.05 -2.29
CA CYS A 40 17.97 9.05 -2.09
C CYS A 40 17.55 8.60 -0.68
N LEU A 41 18.45 7.92 0.06
CA LEU A 41 18.19 7.44 1.42
C LEU A 41 18.73 8.39 2.51
N THR A 42 19.84 9.07 2.22
CA THR A 42 20.60 9.84 3.22
C THR A 42 20.35 11.34 3.14
N GLY A 43 19.65 11.81 2.12
CA GLY A 43 19.36 13.20 1.92
C GLY A 43 18.19 13.41 0.97
N ASP A 44 17.83 14.67 0.82
CA ASP A 44 16.90 15.06 -0.22
C ASP A 44 17.63 15.05 -1.57
N PRO A 45 17.35 14.07 -2.47
CA PRO A 45 18.04 13.96 -3.75
C PRO A 45 17.87 15.20 -4.62
N PHE A 46 16.89 16.06 -4.30
CA PHE A 46 16.61 17.28 -5.02
C PHE A 46 17.42 18.48 -4.51
N GLN A 47 18.00 18.41 -3.30
CA GLN A 47 18.93 19.44 -2.83
C GLN A 47 20.19 19.50 -3.71
N ALA A 48 20.63 18.36 -4.23
CA ALA A 48 21.77 18.29 -5.16
C ALA A 48 21.51 18.99 -6.49
N LEU A 49 20.25 19.19 -6.88
CA LEU A 49 19.84 19.92 -8.08
C LEU A 49 19.84 21.46 -7.90
N GLY A 50 20.11 21.92 -6.69
CA GLY A 50 20.16 23.34 -6.35
C GLY A 50 18.83 23.91 -5.82
N PRO A 51 18.91 25.09 -5.15
CA PRO A 51 17.78 25.66 -4.41
C PRO A 51 16.59 26.07 -5.29
N VAL A 52 16.83 26.34 -6.57
CA VAL A 52 15.77 26.72 -7.53
C VAL A 52 14.93 25.49 -7.88
N ALA A 53 15.56 24.39 -8.25
CA ALA A 53 14.86 23.13 -8.57
C ALA A 53 14.12 22.60 -7.35
N TYR A 54 14.70 22.69 -6.16
CA TYR A 54 14.06 22.32 -4.91
C TYR A 54 12.78 23.12 -4.66
N LYS A 55 12.84 24.45 -4.72
CA LYS A 55 11.70 25.34 -4.47
C LYS A 55 10.62 25.26 -5.53
N LEU A 56 11.00 25.23 -6.81
CA LEU A 56 10.05 25.29 -7.92
C LEU A 56 9.45 23.93 -8.29
N TRP A 57 10.16 22.85 -8.01
CA TRP A 57 9.70 21.50 -8.40
C TRP A 57 9.38 20.63 -7.20
N TYR A 58 10.33 20.35 -6.31
CA TYR A 58 10.09 19.44 -5.19
C TYR A 58 8.98 19.91 -4.25
N LEU A 59 8.99 21.21 -3.88
CA LEU A 59 7.96 21.76 -3.00
C LEU A 59 6.59 21.91 -3.69
N GLN A 60 6.51 21.87 -5.01
CA GLN A 60 5.27 21.97 -5.76
C GLN A 60 4.72 20.61 -6.21
N VAL A 61 5.57 19.58 -6.32
CA VAL A 61 5.20 18.24 -6.79
C VAL A 61 5.04 17.29 -5.59
N MET A 62 3.82 17.17 -5.11
CA MET A 62 3.52 16.28 -3.96
C MET A 62 3.78 14.80 -4.22
N GLU A 63 3.82 14.37 -5.48
CA GLU A 63 3.97 12.97 -5.88
C GLU A 63 5.32 12.34 -5.48
N GLY A 64 6.38 13.15 -5.36
CA GLY A 64 7.71 12.71 -4.95
C GLY A 64 7.91 12.67 -3.44
N ARG A 65 6.98 13.20 -2.65
CA ARG A 65 7.15 13.35 -1.20
C ARG A 65 6.78 12.09 -0.44
N PRO A 66 7.48 11.82 0.66
CA PRO A 66 7.17 10.72 1.55
C PRO A 66 5.86 10.97 2.32
N ILE A 67 5.29 9.89 2.88
CA ILE A 67 3.98 9.91 3.54
C ILE A 67 3.90 10.89 4.73
N TRP A 68 5.01 11.12 5.42
CA TRP A 68 5.06 12.04 6.58
C TRP A 68 5.04 13.53 6.20
N GLU A 69 5.26 13.84 4.92
CA GLU A 69 5.13 15.19 4.37
C GLU A 69 3.80 15.41 3.63
N GLN A 70 2.95 14.40 3.58
CA GLN A 70 1.65 14.44 2.91
C GLN A 70 0.55 14.96 3.82
N ALA A 71 -0.48 15.56 3.22
CA ALA A 71 -1.70 15.91 3.94
C ALA A 71 -2.38 14.65 4.53
N ARG A 72 -3.03 14.78 5.68
CA ARG A 72 -3.73 13.67 6.35
C ARG A 72 -4.69 12.91 5.44
N SER A 73 -5.36 13.61 4.53
CA SER A 73 -6.24 13.00 3.52
C SER A 73 -5.48 12.04 2.60
N MET A 74 -4.27 12.41 2.17
CA MET A 74 -3.43 11.58 1.30
C MET A 74 -2.86 10.36 2.00
N VAL A 75 -2.56 10.46 3.30
CA VAL A 75 -2.10 9.32 4.12
C VAL A 75 -3.08 8.15 4.04
N GLY A 76 -4.37 8.41 4.16
CA GLY A 76 -5.40 7.37 4.05
C GLY A 76 -5.49 6.76 2.65
N LEU A 77 -5.35 7.60 1.61
CA LEU A 77 -5.33 7.09 0.23
C LEU A 77 -4.13 6.15 -0.01
N ILE A 78 -2.97 6.47 0.55
CA ILE A 78 -1.77 5.65 0.40
C ILE A 78 -1.89 4.32 1.16
N LEU A 79 -2.50 4.32 2.36
CA LEU A 79 -2.44 3.18 3.28
C LEU A 79 -3.69 2.29 3.27
N LEU A 80 -4.90 2.85 3.15
CA LEU A 80 -6.13 2.05 3.37
C LEU A 80 -6.32 0.92 2.35
N PRO A 81 -6.22 1.13 1.03
CA PRO A 81 -6.37 0.03 0.09
C PRO A 81 -5.28 -1.04 0.23
N PRO A 82 -3.98 -0.70 0.36
CA PRO A 82 -2.96 -1.71 0.59
C PRO A 82 -3.14 -2.49 1.89
N THR A 83 -3.53 -1.85 2.99
CA THR A 83 -3.76 -2.57 4.27
C THR A 83 -4.94 -3.53 4.16
N ALA A 84 -6.05 -3.12 3.53
CA ALA A 84 -7.17 -4.02 3.27
C ALA A 84 -6.75 -5.20 2.38
N GLY A 85 -5.94 -4.93 1.35
CA GLY A 85 -5.37 -5.95 0.48
C GLY A 85 -4.44 -6.92 1.21
N LEU A 86 -3.58 -6.42 2.12
CA LEU A 86 -2.70 -7.24 2.96
C LEU A 86 -3.51 -8.16 3.87
N VAL A 87 -4.53 -7.63 4.56
CA VAL A 87 -5.42 -8.43 5.40
C VAL A 87 -6.07 -9.54 4.57
N GLY A 88 -6.63 -9.21 3.41
CA GLY A 88 -7.25 -10.18 2.51
C GLY A 88 -6.28 -11.24 2.02
N SER A 89 -5.07 -10.84 1.60
CA SER A 89 -4.05 -11.76 1.10
C SER A 89 -3.54 -12.72 2.18
N VAL A 90 -3.32 -12.24 3.41
CA VAL A 90 -2.92 -13.08 4.55
C VAL A 90 -4.03 -14.06 4.93
N MET A 91 -5.29 -13.61 4.95
CA MET A 91 -6.42 -14.49 5.23
C MET A 91 -6.59 -15.54 4.12
N ALA A 92 -6.43 -15.16 2.85
CA ALA A 92 -6.46 -16.06 1.71
C ALA A 92 -5.33 -17.11 1.78
N ALA A 93 -4.11 -16.70 2.16
CA ALA A 93 -3.00 -17.62 2.35
C ALA A 93 -3.25 -18.65 3.46
N ARG A 94 -3.95 -18.24 4.53
CA ARG A 94 -4.34 -19.13 5.63
C ARG A 94 -5.47 -20.08 5.25
N ALA A 95 -6.37 -19.66 4.38
CA ALA A 95 -7.50 -20.44 3.92
C ALA A 95 -7.19 -21.26 2.65
N ALA A 96 -5.98 -21.14 2.11
CA ALA A 96 -5.60 -21.79 0.87
C ALA A 96 -5.50 -23.32 1.02
N GLU A 97 -6.15 -24.04 0.12
CA GLU A 97 -6.08 -25.49 0.02
C GLU A 97 -4.86 -25.88 -0.85
N GLY A 98 -3.84 -26.40 -0.16
CA GLY A 98 -2.60 -26.87 -0.78
C GLY A 98 -1.46 -25.86 -0.80
N PRO A 99 -0.21 -26.37 -0.91
CA PRO A 99 0.99 -25.57 -0.80
C PRO A 99 1.15 -24.54 -1.93
N GLU A 100 0.79 -24.91 -3.16
CA GLU A 100 0.93 -24.00 -4.31
C GLU A 100 0.03 -22.76 -4.21
N ALA A 101 -1.23 -22.94 -3.79
CA ALA A 101 -2.15 -21.84 -3.61
C ALA A 101 -1.67 -20.91 -2.50
N ARG A 102 -1.20 -21.49 -1.38
CA ARG A 102 -0.63 -20.74 -0.27
C ARG A 102 0.61 -19.94 -0.69
N ASP A 103 1.53 -20.56 -1.44
CA ASP A 103 2.75 -19.91 -1.91
C ASP A 103 2.43 -18.70 -2.81
N ARG A 104 1.44 -18.82 -3.70
CA ARG A 104 0.99 -17.69 -4.55
C ARG A 104 0.51 -16.50 -3.71
N TRP A 105 -0.31 -16.76 -2.67
CA TRP A 105 -0.78 -15.72 -1.76
C TRP A 105 0.34 -15.11 -0.93
N LEU A 106 1.31 -15.90 -0.49
CA LEU A 106 2.50 -15.39 0.22
C LEU A 106 3.35 -14.50 -0.66
N VAL A 107 3.59 -14.88 -1.91
CA VAL A 107 4.32 -14.05 -2.88
C VAL A 107 3.59 -12.73 -3.10
N LEU A 108 2.27 -12.77 -3.31
CA LEU A 108 1.47 -11.55 -3.46
C LEU A 108 1.56 -10.66 -2.21
N THR A 109 1.48 -11.25 -1.01
CA THR A 109 1.60 -10.52 0.26
C THR A 109 2.96 -9.82 0.37
N LEU A 110 4.05 -10.50 0.00
CA LEU A 110 5.41 -9.92 0.00
C LEU A 110 5.54 -8.77 -1.01
N LEU A 111 5.04 -8.97 -2.23
CA LEU A 111 5.06 -7.94 -3.27
C LEU A 111 4.24 -6.71 -2.85
N LEU A 112 3.04 -6.93 -2.29
CA LEU A 112 2.19 -5.85 -1.80
C LEU A 112 2.84 -5.11 -0.62
N THR A 113 3.48 -5.83 0.30
CA THR A 113 4.23 -5.21 1.41
C THR A 113 5.35 -4.33 0.88
N GLY A 114 6.17 -4.85 -0.03
CA GLY A 114 7.25 -4.09 -0.66
C GLY A 114 6.73 -2.87 -1.43
N ALA A 115 5.67 -3.03 -2.23
CA ALA A 115 5.06 -1.92 -2.96
C ALA A 115 4.49 -0.85 -2.01
N THR A 116 3.90 -1.27 -0.87
CA THR A 116 3.38 -0.34 0.14
C THR A 116 4.51 0.43 0.82
N MET A 117 5.62 -0.23 1.16
CA MET A 117 6.80 0.46 1.71
C MET A 117 7.36 1.50 0.74
N VAL A 118 7.45 1.16 -0.55
CA VAL A 118 7.90 2.13 -1.56
C VAL A 118 6.89 3.27 -1.71
N ALA A 119 5.58 2.99 -1.66
CA ALA A 119 4.54 4.01 -1.71
C ALA A 119 4.57 4.98 -0.52
N MET A 120 5.01 4.51 0.66
CA MET A 120 5.23 5.38 1.83
C MET A 120 6.42 6.33 1.63
N LEU A 121 7.44 5.91 0.89
CA LEU A 121 8.61 6.74 0.58
C LEU A 121 8.36 7.69 -0.59
N VAL A 122 7.58 7.25 -1.57
CA VAL A 122 7.29 8.02 -2.79
C VAL A 122 5.83 7.81 -3.16
N MET A 123 5.00 8.83 -2.99
CA MET A 123 3.56 8.77 -3.22
C MET A 123 3.20 8.22 -4.63
N ARG A 124 4.01 8.54 -5.64
CA ARG A 124 3.79 8.07 -7.02
C ARG A 124 3.72 6.54 -7.15
N ALA A 125 4.38 5.79 -6.24
CA ALA A 125 4.32 4.32 -6.22
C ALA A 125 2.99 3.77 -5.66
N MET A 126 2.10 4.62 -5.14
CA MET A 126 0.80 4.23 -4.58
C MET A 126 -0.04 3.43 -5.59
N SER A 127 -0.02 3.81 -6.87
CA SER A 127 -0.77 3.10 -7.92
C SER A 127 -0.38 1.63 -8.04
N VAL A 128 0.91 1.31 -7.89
CA VAL A 128 1.42 -0.06 -7.94
C VAL A 128 0.95 -0.84 -6.70
N ALA A 129 1.02 -0.25 -5.51
CA ALA A 129 0.51 -0.86 -4.29
C ALA A 129 -1.00 -1.14 -4.37
N HIS A 130 -1.79 -0.22 -4.94
CA HIS A 130 -3.21 -0.41 -5.14
C HIS A 130 -3.52 -1.58 -6.09
N VAL A 131 -2.79 -1.71 -7.21
CA VAL A 131 -2.96 -2.85 -8.14
C VAL A 131 -2.69 -4.17 -7.44
N PHE A 132 -1.60 -4.28 -6.67
CA PHE A 132 -1.31 -5.49 -5.90
C PHE A 132 -2.29 -5.76 -4.75
N ALA A 133 -3.00 -4.74 -4.26
CA ALA A 133 -4.01 -4.90 -3.22
C ALA A 133 -5.31 -5.53 -3.74
N LEU A 134 -5.64 -5.35 -5.03
CA LEU A 134 -6.92 -5.77 -5.60
C LEU A 134 -7.26 -7.25 -5.38
N PRO A 135 -6.36 -8.23 -5.63
CA PRO A 135 -6.69 -9.63 -5.40
C PRO A 135 -7.03 -9.93 -3.94
N GLY A 136 -6.30 -9.35 -2.99
CA GLY A 136 -6.56 -9.49 -1.55
C GLY A 136 -7.90 -8.89 -1.15
N ILE A 137 -8.20 -7.68 -1.60
CA ILE A 137 -9.49 -7.02 -1.35
C ILE A 137 -10.64 -7.84 -1.95
N ALA A 138 -10.49 -8.30 -3.19
CA ALA A 138 -11.52 -9.10 -3.86
C ALA A 138 -11.81 -10.41 -3.11
N TRP A 139 -10.76 -11.09 -2.65
CA TRP A 139 -10.92 -12.30 -1.83
C TRP A 139 -11.63 -12.00 -0.51
N LEU A 140 -11.23 -10.94 0.18
CA LEU A 140 -11.85 -10.50 1.44
C LEU A 140 -13.32 -10.16 1.26
N MET A 141 -13.64 -9.38 0.23
CA MET A 141 -15.03 -9.03 -0.11
C MET A 141 -15.86 -10.27 -0.39
N LEU A 142 -15.34 -11.22 -1.18
CA LEU A 142 -16.03 -12.46 -1.49
C LEU A 142 -16.26 -13.31 -0.24
N ALA A 143 -15.26 -13.44 0.64
CA ALA A 143 -15.37 -14.18 1.89
C ALA A 143 -16.43 -13.58 2.83
N LEU A 144 -16.43 -12.25 2.97
CA LEU A 144 -17.40 -11.54 3.79
C LEU A 144 -18.80 -11.58 3.18
N PHE A 145 -18.91 -11.43 1.87
CA PHE A 145 -20.19 -11.55 1.17
C PHE A 145 -20.82 -12.93 1.35
N ARG A 146 -20.03 -14.00 1.20
CA ARG A 146 -20.50 -15.38 1.46
C ARG A 146 -20.99 -15.53 2.89
N ARG A 147 -20.29 -14.97 3.89
CA ARG A 147 -20.72 -14.98 5.29
C ARG A 147 -22.02 -14.19 5.49
N ALA A 148 -22.14 -13.02 4.86
CA ALA A 148 -23.34 -12.22 4.92
C ALA A 148 -24.56 -12.95 4.36
N GLN A 149 -24.39 -13.70 3.26
CA GLN A 149 -25.47 -14.49 2.64
C GLN A 149 -25.92 -15.69 3.51
N GLN A 150 -25.12 -16.14 4.44
CA GLN A 150 -25.48 -17.23 5.38
C GLN A 150 -26.37 -16.75 6.53
N GLN A 151 -26.59 -15.43 6.69
CA GLN A 151 -27.49 -14.92 7.72
C GLN A 151 -28.94 -15.25 7.42
N GLN A 152 -29.64 -15.75 8.43
CA GLN A 152 -31.06 -16.16 8.28
C GLN A 152 -32.00 -14.96 8.20
N ALA A 153 -31.72 -13.88 8.94
CA ALA A 153 -32.53 -12.69 8.94
C ALA A 153 -32.30 -11.87 7.65
N THR A 154 -33.34 -11.68 6.85
CA THR A 154 -33.27 -10.98 5.56
C THR A 154 -32.72 -9.57 5.68
N LEU A 155 -33.12 -8.79 6.69
CA LEU A 155 -32.59 -7.44 6.92
C LEU A 155 -31.10 -7.46 7.20
N VAL A 156 -30.63 -8.33 8.11
CA VAL A 156 -29.20 -8.48 8.44
C VAL A 156 -28.40 -8.88 7.20
N ARG A 157 -28.92 -9.79 6.39
CA ARG A 157 -28.30 -10.23 5.14
C ARG A 157 -28.12 -9.05 4.16
N VAL A 158 -29.17 -8.24 3.96
CA VAL A 158 -29.11 -7.08 3.05
C VAL A 158 -28.12 -6.05 3.56
N PHE A 159 -28.20 -5.64 4.84
CA PHE A 159 -27.28 -4.67 5.40
C PHE A 159 -25.83 -5.16 5.40
N ALA A 160 -25.57 -6.41 5.79
CA ALA A 160 -24.23 -6.98 5.78
C ALA A 160 -23.66 -7.06 4.36
N SER A 161 -24.46 -7.47 3.37
CA SER A 161 -24.02 -7.51 1.97
C SER A 161 -23.72 -6.12 1.41
N SER A 162 -24.52 -5.12 1.76
CA SER A 162 -24.28 -3.72 1.36
C SER A 162 -23.04 -3.15 2.05
N ALA A 163 -22.80 -3.50 3.32
CA ALA A 163 -21.60 -3.07 4.04
C ALA A 163 -20.29 -3.60 3.42
N VAL A 164 -20.31 -4.77 2.77
CA VAL A 164 -19.14 -5.29 2.05
C VAL A 164 -18.71 -4.36 0.92
N ALA A 165 -19.63 -3.62 0.30
CA ALA A 165 -19.28 -2.65 -0.75
C ALA A 165 -18.40 -1.50 -0.23
N LEU A 166 -18.44 -1.20 1.08
CA LEU A 166 -17.59 -0.18 1.71
C LEU A 166 -16.10 -0.59 1.75
N LEU A 167 -15.78 -1.86 1.48
CA LEU A 167 -14.39 -2.34 1.37
C LEU A 167 -13.79 -2.06 -0.02
N THR A 168 -14.56 -1.56 -0.97
CA THR A 168 -13.95 -1.14 -2.25
C THR A 168 -12.92 -0.03 -2.00
N PRO A 169 -11.80 0.00 -2.75
CA PRO A 169 -10.78 1.03 -2.58
C PRO A 169 -11.33 2.45 -2.65
N ALA A 170 -12.27 2.69 -3.56
CA ALA A 170 -12.90 4.00 -3.71
C ALA A 170 -13.72 4.39 -2.48
N ALA A 171 -14.53 3.47 -1.92
CA ALA A 171 -15.34 3.74 -0.73
C ALA A 171 -14.45 3.96 0.50
N LEU A 172 -13.41 3.14 0.71
CA LEU A 172 -12.45 3.33 1.81
C LEU A 172 -11.80 4.71 1.77
N CYS A 173 -11.32 5.12 0.58
CA CYS A 173 -10.71 6.44 0.39
C CYS A 173 -11.74 7.57 0.63
N SER A 174 -12.96 7.44 0.11
CA SER A 174 -14.01 8.45 0.28
C SER A 174 -14.41 8.62 1.76
N ILE A 175 -14.59 7.52 2.48
CA ILE A 175 -14.90 7.55 3.92
C ILE A 175 -13.79 8.26 4.69
N TRP A 176 -12.52 7.96 4.36
CA TRP A 176 -11.38 8.60 5.00
C TRP A 176 -11.34 10.11 4.75
N ILE A 177 -11.52 10.54 3.50
CA ILE A 177 -11.54 11.96 3.16
C ILE A 177 -12.64 12.69 3.93
N VAL A 178 -13.85 12.15 3.97
CA VAL A 178 -14.98 12.75 4.72
C VAL A 178 -14.67 12.81 6.21
N ALA A 179 -14.09 11.74 6.79
CA ALA A 179 -13.74 11.71 8.20
C ALA A 179 -12.68 12.77 8.56
N VAL A 180 -11.65 12.93 7.72
CA VAL A 180 -10.59 13.93 7.95
C VAL A 180 -11.12 15.33 7.77
N SER A 181 -11.98 15.59 6.77
CA SER A 181 -12.60 16.93 6.57
C SER A 181 -13.45 17.35 7.76
N ALA A 182 -14.26 16.43 8.30
CA ALA A 182 -15.08 16.69 9.47
C ALA A 182 -14.27 16.99 10.75
N THR A 183 -13.06 16.43 10.89
CA THR A 183 -12.18 16.73 12.03
C THR A 183 -11.47 18.06 11.87
N SER A 184 -11.08 18.43 10.66
CA SER A 184 -10.41 19.72 10.38
C SER A 184 -11.34 20.91 10.64
N GLU A 185 -12.64 20.82 10.28
CA GLU A 185 -13.63 21.86 10.60
C GLU A 185 -13.84 22.04 12.11
N LYS A 186 -13.69 20.99 12.91
CA LYS A 186 -13.79 21.09 14.37
C LYS A 186 -12.58 21.78 15.00
N GLU A 187 -11.37 21.55 14.46
CA GLU A 187 -10.15 22.24 14.91
C GLU A 187 -10.18 23.74 14.58
N GLU A 188 -10.71 24.12 13.40
CA GLU A 188 -10.84 25.53 13.01
C GLU A 188 -11.89 26.28 13.82
N LYS A 189 -12.94 25.60 14.28
CA LYS A 189 -13.99 26.18 15.14
C LYS A 189 -13.65 26.18 16.62
N ALA A 190 -12.56 25.59 17.04
CA ALA A 190 -12.10 25.69 18.42
C ALA A 190 -11.70 27.16 18.70
N PRO A 191 -12.21 27.79 19.77
CA PRO A 191 -11.88 29.18 20.04
C PRO A 191 -10.37 29.28 20.26
N THR A 192 -9.71 30.01 19.38
CA THR A 192 -8.32 30.41 19.57
C THR A 192 -8.26 31.14 20.91
N PRO A 193 -7.42 30.71 21.89
CA PRO A 193 -7.26 31.48 23.09
C PRO A 193 -6.82 32.88 22.67
N ALA A 194 -7.65 33.87 23.02
CA ALA A 194 -7.40 35.24 22.69
C ALA A 194 -5.95 35.58 23.07
N ALA A 195 -5.14 35.91 22.08
CA ALA A 195 -3.84 36.45 22.33
C ALA A 195 -4.04 37.71 23.15
N GLU A 196 -3.87 37.61 24.48
CA GLU A 196 -3.76 38.80 25.32
C GLU A 196 -2.56 39.59 24.84
N CYS A 197 -2.82 40.57 23.99
CA CYS A 197 -1.89 41.65 23.76
C CYS A 197 -1.72 42.39 25.09
N ARG A 198 -0.60 42.18 25.75
CA ARG A 198 -0.02 43.07 26.72
C ARG A 198 1.14 43.80 26.12
#